data_ee9a94dbd5c856e73bac3813e0547708
#
_entry.id   ee9a94dbd5c856e73bac3813e0547708
#
_cell.length_a   1.000
_cell.length_b   1.000
_cell.length_c   1.000
_cell.angle_alpha   90.00
_cell.angle_beta   90.00
_cell.angle_gamma   90.00
#
_symmetry.space_group_name_H-M   'P 1'
#
loop_
_entity.id
_entity.type
_entity.pdbx_description
1 polymer ?
#
loop_
_entity_poly.entity_id
_entity_poly.type
_entity_poly.pdbx_seq_one_letter_code
_entity_poly.pdbx_strand_id
1 'polypeptide(L)'
;MAVYKCEDIMNIEQLQEQWDKDCEIDDNYLGETTTATPKLHAKYLKMLVNIKLKHTKYQSDYNMLRKNKFRLYRGELSRDELTALAWEQWQGVKPLKNEMDEFLSGDTELNTLRVKIDYLETMIYFLESVLGQIKARDWQIKSAIEWKKFLAGM
;
A
#
# COMPACT_ATOMS: atom_id res chain seq x y z
N MET A 1 11.86 10.27 19.02
CA MET A 1 10.97 10.26 17.83
C MET A 1 11.73 9.65 16.66
N ALA A 2 11.42 8.44 16.28
CA ALA A 2 12.00 7.89 15.05
C ALA A 2 11.29 8.56 13.87
N VAL A 3 11.96 9.49 13.23
CA VAL A 3 11.59 10.02 11.93
C VAL A 3 11.69 8.83 10.97
N TYR A 4 10.58 8.18 10.72
CA TYR A 4 10.52 7.12 9.72
C TYR A 4 10.68 7.78 8.35
N LYS A 5 11.92 7.74 7.85
CA LYS A 5 12.23 8.09 6.47
C LYS A 5 11.42 7.18 5.56
N CYS A 6 10.59 7.78 4.76
CA CYS A 6 9.80 7.14 3.70
C CYS A 6 10.69 6.75 2.49
N GLU A 7 11.99 6.41 2.74
CA GLU A 7 13.05 6.48 1.72
C GLU A 7 13.26 5.21 0.89
N ASP A 8 12.50 4.13 1.09
CA ASP A 8 12.79 2.87 0.37
C ASP A 8 11.58 2.23 -0.34
N ILE A 9 10.50 2.96 -0.56
CA ILE A 9 9.41 2.46 -1.40
C ILE A 9 9.31 3.33 -2.64
N MET A 10 9.41 2.66 -3.79
CA MET A 10 9.00 3.20 -5.08
C MET A 10 7.59 3.80 -4.94
N ASN A 11 7.40 5.03 -5.40
CA ASN A 11 6.08 5.66 -5.39
C ASN A 11 5.16 5.00 -6.42
N ILE A 12 3.85 5.29 -6.37
CA ILE A 12 2.87 4.66 -7.27
C ILE A 12 3.18 4.95 -8.74
N GLU A 13 3.65 6.15 -9.08
CA GLU A 13 3.99 6.55 -10.45
C GLU A 13 5.17 5.74 -10.97
N GLN A 14 6.24 5.60 -10.19
CA GLN A 14 7.40 4.76 -10.53
C GLN A 14 6.99 3.29 -10.70
N LEU A 15 6.05 2.81 -9.88
CA LEU A 15 5.55 1.45 -9.96
C LEU A 15 4.74 1.22 -11.25
N GLN A 16 3.93 2.21 -11.65
CA GLN A 16 3.19 2.18 -12.90
C GLN A 16 4.12 2.21 -14.12
N GLU A 17 5.11 3.13 -14.14
CA GLU A 17 6.13 3.17 -15.19
C GLU A 17 6.93 1.88 -15.30
N GLN A 18 7.22 1.24 -14.17
CA GLN A 18 7.90 -0.05 -14.15
C GLN A 18 7.03 -1.14 -14.78
N TRP A 19 5.74 -1.16 -14.45
CA TRP A 19 4.80 -2.12 -15.02
C TRP A 19 4.60 -1.90 -16.53
N ASP A 20 4.49 -0.67 -16.98
CA ASP A 20 4.35 -0.34 -18.41
C ASP A 20 5.50 -0.92 -19.24
N LYS A 21 6.71 -0.96 -18.70
CA LYS A 21 7.87 -1.60 -19.34
C LYS A 21 7.84 -3.13 -19.25
N ASP A 22 7.46 -3.65 -18.08
CA ASP A 22 7.50 -5.08 -17.78
C ASP A 22 6.30 -5.85 -18.39
N CYS A 23 5.19 -5.15 -18.73
CA CYS A 23 4.00 -5.79 -19.26
C CYS A 23 4.12 -6.17 -20.75
N GLU A 24 5.08 -5.62 -21.49
CA GLU A 24 5.28 -5.91 -22.91
C GLU A 24 5.47 -7.42 -23.14
N ILE A 25 4.80 -7.91 -24.18
CA ILE A 25 4.98 -9.25 -24.74
C ILE A 25 5.65 -9.09 -26.08
N ASP A 26 6.93 -9.46 -26.17
CA ASP A 26 7.65 -9.39 -27.43
C ASP A 26 7.16 -10.51 -28.36
N ASP A 27 6.57 -10.10 -29.45
CA ASP A 27 5.94 -10.96 -30.45
C ASP A 27 6.97 -11.82 -31.23
N ASN A 28 8.24 -11.41 -31.23
CA ASN A 28 9.32 -12.13 -31.88
C ASN A 28 10.00 -13.18 -30.95
N TYR A 29 9.83 -13.02 -29.62
CA TYR A 29 10.47 -13.85 -28.59
C TYR A 29 9.47 -14.44 -27.60
N LEU A 30 8.36 -15.00 -28.11
CA LEU A 30 7.27 -15.52 -27.27
C LEU A 30 7.71 -16.63 -26.30
N GLY A 31 8.63 -17.50 -26.73
CA GLY A 31 9.17 -18.57 -25.87
C GLY A 31 9.98 -18.02 -24.69
N GLU A 32 10.84 -17.04 -24.93
CA GLU A 32 11.63 -16.37 -23.89
C GLU A 32 10.74 -15.57 -22.96
N THR A 33 9.74 -14.88 -23.50
CA THR A 33 8.74 -14.14 -22.74
C THR A 33 7.96 -15.06 -21.78
N THR A 34 7.59 -16.27 -22.23
CA THR A 34 6.94 -17.28 -21.38
C THR A 34 7.83 -17.75 -20.25
N THR A 35 9.09 -18.05 -20.53
CA THR A 35 10.03 -18.53 -19.51
C THR A 35 10.40 -17.46 -18.48
N ALA A 36 10.26 -16.17 -18.81
CA ALA A 36 10.48 -15.04 -17.90
C ALA A 36 9.30 -14.79 -16.95
N THR A 37 8.09 -15.31 -17.22
CA THR A 37 6.87 -15.06 -16.44
C THR A 37 7.01 -15.40 -14.95
N PRO A 38 7.59 -16.54 -14.51
CA PRO A 38 7.75 -16.84 -13.08
C PRO A 38 8.65 -15.82 -12.35
N LYS A 39 9.67 -15.32 -13.01
CA LYS A 39 10.58 -14.30 -12.47
C LYS A 39 9.89 -12.95 -12.30
N LEU A 40 9.06 -12.58 -13.28
CA LEU A 40 8.23 -11.40 -13.25
C LEU A 40 7.21 -11.49 -12.11
N HIS A 41 6.52 -12.62 -11.96
CA HIS A 41 5.60 -12.86 -10.86
C HIS A 41 6.29 -12.71 -9.49
N ALA A 42 7.47 -13.33 -9.30
CA ALA A 42 8.22 -13.25 -8.06
C ALA A 42 8.62 -11.80 -7.72
N LYS A 43 9.01 -10.99 -8.72
CA LYS A 43 9.34 -9.57 -8.57
C LYS A 43 8.16 -8.79 -7.97
N TYR A 44 6.99 -8.87 -8.57
CA TYR A 44 5.82 -8.13 -8.14
C TYR A 44 5.20 -8.68 -6.84
N LEU A 45 5.26 -9.98 -6.62
CA LEU A 45 4.84 -10.59 -5.36
C LEU A 45 5.69 -10.09 -4.19
N LYS A 46 7.01 -9.98 -4.36
CA LYS A 46 7.91 -9.42 -3.34
C LYS A 46 7.55 -7.97 -3.01
N MET A 47 7.26 -7.16 -4.02
CA MET A 47 6.81 -5.77 -3.81
C MET A 47 5.50 -5.74 -3.02
N LEU A 48 4.51 -6.55 -3.40
CA LEU A 48 3.22 -6.63 -2.72
C LEU A 48 3.38 -7.01 -1.25
N VAL A 49 4.18 -8.03 -0.95
CA VAL A 49 4.42 -8.48 0.43
C VAL A 49 5.03 -7.36 1.27
N ASN A 50 6.03 -6.66 0.75
CA ASN A 50 6.68 -5.56 1.46
C ASN A 50 5.71 -4.41 1.77
N ILE A 51 4.82 -4.07 0.82
CA ILE A 51 3.82 -3.02 1.03
C ILE A 51 2.75 -3.47 2.02
N LYS A 52 2.29 -4.72 1.95
CA LYS A 52 1.33 -5.27 2.93
C LYS A 52 1.90 -5.27 4.36
N LEU A 53 3.17 -5.60 4.54
CA LEU A 53 3.82 -5.52 5.86
C LEU A 53 3.88 -4.09 6.39
N LYS A 54 4.19 -3.12 5.53
CA LYS A 54 4.15 -1.69 5.91
C LYS A 54 2.75 -1.21 6.25
N HIS A 55 1.75 -1.59 5.45
CA HIS A 55 0.34 -1.29 5.71
C HIS A 55 -0.08 -1.80 7.10
N THR A 56 0.22 -3.06 7.41
CA THR A 56 -0.08 -3.65 8.73
C THR A 56 0.56 -2.86 9.86
N LYS A 57 1.81 -2.44 9.69
CA LYS A 57 2.51 -1.62 10.68
C LYS A 57 1.83 -0.27 10.89
N TYR A 58 1.53 0.46 9.82
CA TYR A 58 0.86 1.76 9.92
C TYR A 58 -0.55 1.65 10.50
N GLN A 59 -1.26 0.56 10.21
CA GLN A 59 -2.56 0.28 10.82
C GLN A 59 -2.43 0.07 12.34
N SER A 60 -1.40 -0.64 12.78
CA SER A 60 -1.11 -0.80 14.22
C SER A 60 -0.78 0.54 14.89
N ASP A 61 0.09 1.34 14.24
CA ASP A 61 0.47 2.67 14.72
C ASP A 61 -0.75 3.60 14.82
N TYR A 62 -1.64 3.55 13.82
CA TYR A 62 -2.91 4.29 13.82
C TYR A 62 -3.81 3.91 15.00
N ASN A 63 -3.96 2.62 15.26
CA ASN A 63 -4.79 2.16 16.38
C ASN A 63 -4.23 2.60 17.74
N MET A 64 -2.91 2.57 17.90
CA MET A 64 -2.24 3.07 19.12
C MET A 64 -2.41 4.59 19.25
N LEU A 65 -2.18 5.33 18.19
CA LEU A 65 -2.35 6.78 18.18
C LEU A 65 -3.80 7.16 18.47
N ARG A 66 -4.78 6.49 17.87
CA ARG A 66 -6.20 6.72 18.10
C ARG A 66 -6.59 6.50 19.56
N LYS A 67 -6.09 5.43 20.18
CA LYS A 67 -6.29 5.17 21.61
C LYS A 67 -5.72 6.29 22.47
N ASN A 68 -4.50 6.75 22.17
CA ASN A 68 -3.85 7.81 22.94
C ASN A 68 -4.57 9.16 22.76
N LYS A 69 -5.01 9.50 21.55
CA LYS A 69 -5.81 10.70 21.28
C LYS A 69 -7.17 10.66 21.98
N PHE A 70 -7.82 9.50 22.01
CA PHE A 70 -9.05 9.31 22.77
C PHE A 70 -8.84 9.65 24.26
N ARG A 71 -7.76 9.14 24.88
CA ARG A 71 -7.41 9.44 26.29
C ARG A 71 -7.01 10.89 26.49
N LEU A 72 -6.30 11.49 25.50
CA LEU A 72 -5.95 12.91 25.53
C LEU A 72 -7.19 13.80 25.61
N TYR A 73 -8.14 13.63 24.71
CA TYR A 73 -9.38 14.43 24.67
C TYR A 73 -10.24 14.24 25.90
N ARG A 74 -10.18 13.09 26.56
CA ARG A 74 -10.85 12.85 27.85
C ARG A 74 -10.08 13.39 29.06
N GLY A 75 -8.84 13.82 28.87
CA GLY A 75 -7.98 14.27 29.95
C GLY A 75 -7.52 13.15 30.89
N GLU A 76 -7.38 11.93 30.37
CA GLU A 76 -7.01 10.71 31.12
C GLU A 76 -5.51 10.40 31.05
N LEU A 77 -4.71 11.20 30.34
CA LEU A 77 -3.26 11.02 30.28
C LEU A 77 -2.56 11.63 31.50
N SER A 78 -1.64 10.89 32.09
CA SER A 78 -0.76 11.40 33.16
C SER A 78 0.29 12.36 32.60
N ARG A 79 0.95 13.13 33.48
CA ARG A 79 2.04 14.03 33.08
C ARG A 79 3.19 13.28 32.43
N ASP A 80 3.54 12.11 32.94
CA ASP A 80 4.63 11.30 32.38
C ASP A 80 4.28 10.77 30.98
N GLU A 81 3.03 10.34 30.76
CA GLU A 81 2.53 9.92 29.45
C GLU A 81 2.52 11.09 28.44
N LEU A 82 2.09 12.27 28.85
CA LEU A 82 2.11 13.47 28.02
C LEU A 82 3.54 13.85 27.62
N THR A 83 4.47 13.80 28.57
CA THR A 83 5.89 14.08 28.32
C THR A 83 6.48 13.06 27.34
N ALA A 84 6.19 11.78 27.52
CA ALA A 84 6.66 10.71 26.63
C ALA A 84 6.14 10.84 25.21
N LEU A 85 4.91 11.34 25.03
CA LEU A 85 4.29 11.58 23.72
C LEU A 85 4.64 12.95 23.13
N ALA A 86 5.32 13.82 23.89
CA ALA A 86 5.58 15.23 23.56
C ALA A 86 4.27 16.01 23.26
N TRP A 87 3.22 15.71 24.02
CA TRP A 87 1.92 16.39 23.93
C TRP A 87 1.67 17.28 25.14
N GLU A 88 0.90 18.34 24.89
CA GLU A 88 0.35 19.18 25.94
C GLU A 88 -1.00 18.63 26.42
N GLN A 89 -1.36 18.96 27.66
CA GLN A 89 -2.65 18.58 28.20
C GLN A 89 -3.76 19.29 27.40
N TRP A 90 -4.81 18.53 27.05
CA TRP A 90 -5.99 19.07 26.36
C TRP A 90 -6.66 20.16 27.20
N GLN A 91 -6.75 21.35 26.64
CA GLN A 91 -7.35 22.53 27.29
C GLN A 91 -8.74 22.84 26.73
N GLY A 92 -9.18 22.13 25.68
CA GLY A 92 -10.48 22.32 25.05
C GLY A 92 -11.62 21.65 25.80
N VAL A 93 -12.82 21.80 25.25
CA VAL A 93 -14.01 21.12 25.78
C VAL A 93 -13.82 19.61 25.67
N LYS A 94 -14.14 18.88 26.74
CA LYS A 94 -14.15 17.42 26.70
C LYS A 94 -15.33 16.94 25.85
N PRO A 95 -15.07 16.20 24.77
CA PRO A 95 -16.15 15.73 23.92
C PRO A 95 -17.03 14.74 24.66
N LEU A 96 -18.33 14.80 24.37
CA LEU A 96 -19.27 13.76 24.81
C LEU A 96 -18.96 12.45 24.06
N LYS A 97 -19.48 11.34 24.59
CA LYS A 97 -19.22 10.02 24.01
C LYS A 97 -19.64 9.91 22.54
N ASN A 98 -20.71 10.58 22.15
CA ASN A 98 -21.23 10.63 20.78
C ASN A 98 -20.49 11.63 19.87
N GLU A 99 -19.71 12.57 20.43
CA GLU A 99 -18.94 13.57 19.68
C GLU A 99 -17.48 13.12 19.48
N MET A 100 -17.03 12.12 20.22
CA MET A 100 -15.65 11.68 20.21
C MET A 100 -15.16 11.26 18.83
N ASP A 101 -16.00 10.63 18.03
CA ASP A 101 -15.64 10.20 16.68
C ASP A 101 -15.39 11.39 15.74
N GLU A 102 -16.09 12.51 15.90
CA GLU A 102 -15.83 13.76 15.19
C GLU A 102 -14.47 14.35 15.57
N PHE A 103 -14.15 14.39 16.87
CA PHE A 103 -12.85 14.88 17.35
C PHE A 103 -11.69 14.02 16.83
N LEU A 104 -11.82 12.70 16.85
CA LEU A 104 -10.81 11.79 16.34
C LEU A 104 -10.69 11.87 14.82
N SER A 105 -11.78 11.98 14.09
CA SER A 105 -11.76 12.11 12.63
C SER A 105 -11.19 13.45 12.15
N GLY A 106 -11.30 14.51 12.96
CA GLY A 106 -10.70 15.82 12.71
C GLY A 106 -9.25 15.97 13.18
N ASP A 107 -8.69 14.97 13.88
CA ASP A 107 -7.32 15.05 14.40
C ASP A 107 -6.29 14.97 13.27
N THR A 108 -5.40 15.98 13.22
CA THR A 108 -4.41 16.13 12.14
C THR A 108 -3.42 14.98 12.08
N GLU A 109 -2.93 14.49 13.22
CA GLU A 109 -1.97 13.39 13.26
C GLU A 109 -2.60 12.07 12.81
N LEU A 110 -3.85 11.81 13.25
CA LEU A 110 -4.62 10.64 12.80
C LEU A 110 -4.91 10.69 11.30
N ASN A 111 -5.30 11.86 10.78
CA ASN A 111 -5.55 12.03 9.35
C ASN A 111 -4.28 11.86 8.51
N THR A 112 -3.15 12.39 8.97
CA THR A 112 -1.87 12.20 8.30
C THR A 112 -1.50 10.71 8.16
N LEU A 113 -1.74 9.94 9.22
CA LEU A 113 -1.45 8.50 9.21
C LEU A 113 -2.48 7.72 8.38
N ARG A 114 -3.75 8.13 8.40
CA ARG A 114 -4.80 7.56 7.55
C ARG A 114 -4.48 7.72 6.06
N VAL A 115 -4.09 8.92 5.64
CA VAL A 115 -3.72 9.17 4.24
C VAL A 115 -2.56 8.26 3.79
N LYS A 116 -1.59 7.99 4.67
CA LYS A 116 -0.52 7.04 4.38
C LYS A 116 -1.03 5.60 4.22
N ILE A 117 -1.97 5.19 5.05
CA ILE A 117 -2.60 3.86 4.97
C ILE A 117 -3.37 3.73 3.65
N ASP A 118 -4.21 4.70 3.32
CA ASP A 118 -5.01 4.72 2.08
C ASP A 118 -4.11 4.70 0.83
N TYR A 119 -2.97 5.39 0.88
CA TYR A 119 -1.98 5.35 -0.19
C TYR A 119 -1.39 3.95 -0.39
N LEU A 120 -1.03 3.27 0.71
CA LEU A 120 -0.54 1.88 0.64
C LEU A 120 -1.63 0.91 0.16
N GLU A 121 -2.89 1.12 0.53
CA GLU A 121 -4.01 0.32 0.03
C GLU A 121 -4.17 0.47 -1.50
N THR A 122 -4.01 1.69 -2.01
CA THR A 122 -4.02 1.95 -3.45
C THR A 122 -2.88 1.20 -4.16
N MET A 123 -1.67 1.19 -3.59
CA MET A 123 -0.55 0.43 -4.13
C MET A 123 -0.78 -1.09 -4.08
N ILE A 124 -1.37 -1.59 -3.00
CA ILE A 124 -1.73 -3.00 -2.85
C ILE A 124 -2.70 -3.41 -3.96
N TYR A 125 -3.77 -2.64 -4.15
CA TYR A 125 -4.76 -2.89 -5.21
C TYR A 125 -4.10 -2.93 -6.59
N PHE A 126 -3.22 -1.97 -6.90
CA PHE A 126 -2.50 -1.95 -8.17
C PHE A 126 -1.64 -3.20 -8.36
N LEU A 127 -0.85 -3.60 -7.36
CA LEU A 127 0.01 -4.78 -7.43
C LEU A 127 -0.78 -6.09 -7.52
N GLU A 128 -1.92 -6.19 -6.86
CA GLU A 128 -2.83 -7.35 -6.99
C GLU A 128 -3.39 -7.45 -8.42
N SER A 129 -3.73 -6.30 -9.03
CA SER A 129 -4.14 -6.25 -10.44
C SER A 129 -3.02 -6.68 -11.38
N VAL A 130 -1.80 -6.20 -11.17
CA VAL A 130 -0.60 -6.59 -11.93
C VAL A 130 -0.37 -8.10 -11.84
N LEU A 131 -0.41 -8.67 -10.64
CA LEU A 131 -0.26 -10.11 -10.44
C LEU A 131 -1.37 -10.92 -11.14
N GLY A 132 -2.58 -10.40 -11.19
CA GLY A 132 -3.67 -10.98 -11.98
C GLY A 132 -3.37 -11.00 -13.48
N GLN A 133 -2.82 -9.92 -14.03
CA GLN A 133 -2.38 -9.85 -15.43
C GLN A 133 -1.22 -10.81 -15.71
N ILE A 134 -0.25 -10.91 -14.80
CA ILE A 134 0.87 -11.85 -14.95
C ILE A 134 0.36 -13.30 -14.99
N LYS A 135 -0.64 -13.65 -14.17
CA LYS A 135 -1.27 -14.98 -14.21
C LYS A 135 -1.97 -15.27 -15.54
N ALA A 136 -2.56 -14.25 -16.16
CA ALA A 136 -3.21 -14.37 -17.47
C ALA A 136 -2.21 -14.40 -18.64
N ARG A 137 -0.94 -14.04 -18.41
CA ARG A 137 0.10 -13.88 -19.44
C ARG A 137 0.34 -15.16 -20.24
N ASP A 138 0.35 -16.30 -19.58
CA ASP A 138 0.56 -17.60 -20.27
C ASP A 138 -0.54 -17.89 -21.28
N TRP A 139 -1.79 -17.58 -20.96
CA TRP A 139 -2.91 -17.71 -21.88
C TRP A 139 -2.80 -16.72 -23.04
N GLN A 140 -2.43 -15.47 -22.76
CA GLN A 140 -2.24 -14.43 -23.78
C GLN A 140 -1.15 -14.81 -24.79
N ILE A 141 0.01 -15.31 -24.30
CA ILE A 141 1.12 -15.77 -25.13
C ILE A 141 0.69 -16.99 -25.96
N LYS A 142 -0.01 -17.94 -25.36
CA LYS A 142 -0.53 -19.11 -26.06
C LYS A 142 -1.48 -18.71 -27.19
N SER A 143 -2.39 -17.79 -26.94
CA SER A 143 -3.30 -17.26 -27.98
C SER A 143 -2.55 -16.54 -29.09
N ALA A 144 -1.49 -15.80 -28.77
CA ALA A 144 -0.64 -15.14 -29.77
C ALA A 144 0.09 -16.17 -30.66
N ILE A 145 0.58 -17.25 -30.09
CA ILE A 145 1.22 -18.35 -30.84
C ILE A 145 0.21 -19.04 -31.78
N GLU A 146 -1.00 -19.33 -31.28
CA GLU A 146 -2.06 -19.95 -32.08
C GLU A 146 -2.48 -19.05 -33.26
N TRP A 147 -2.59 -17.76 -33.01
CA TRP A 147 -2.88 -16.78 -34.07
C TRP A 147 -1.79 -16.74 -35.16
N LYS A 148 -0.52 -16.77 -34.75
CA LYS A 148 0.60 -16.83 -35.71
C LYS A 148 0.61 -18.11 -36.55
N LYS A 149 0.31 -19.26 -35.95
CA LYS A 149 0.16 -20.52 -36.67
C LYS A 149 -0.95 -20.46 -37.69
N PHE A 150 -2.11 -19.91 -37.30
CA PHE A 150 -3.24 -19.70 -38.22
C PHE A 150 -2.86 -18.82 -39.43
N LEU A 151 -2.16 -17.71 -39.21
CA LEU A 151 -1.69 -16.83 -40.29
C LEU A 151 -0.65 -17.52 -41.20
N ALA A 152 0.14 -18.43 -40.67
CA ALA A 152 1.13 -19.19 -41.41
C ALA A 152 0.53 -20.39 -42.16
N GLY A 153 -0.78 -20.65 -42.01
CA GLY A 153 -1.47 -21.77 -42.67
C GLY A 153 -1.18 -23.14 -42.05
N MET A 154 -0.76 -23.16 -40.78
CA MET A 154 -0.49 -24.37 -40.00
C MET A 154 -1.62 -24.72 -39.05
#